data_b4a0deffba5e301404ce7236639830a9
#
_entry.id   b4a0deffba5e301404ce7236639830a9
#
_cell.length_a   1.000
_cell.length_b   1.000
_cell.length_c   1.000
_cell.angle_alpha   90.00
_cell.angle_beta   90.00
_cell.angle_gamma   90.00
#
_symmetry.space_group_name_H-M   'P 1'
#
loop_
_entity.id
_entity.type
_entity.pdbx_description
1 polymer ?
#
loop_
_entity_poly.entity_id
_entity_poly.type
_entity_poly.pdbx_seq_one_letter_code
_entity_poly.pdbx_strand_id
1 'polypeptide(L)'
;MRLRLQPLGFLFLASLLFSGCGSGSTGTSTGSTLAAKRSPTELALAHVHAEQTQSARVSTSAVSSPEGGGPTTVTIVQEGLADDSVAAVRTVLRYEPHGDGWRLVSSEQTQRCRSGRGHQDFSPADCV
;
A
#
# COMPACT_ATOMS: atom_id res chain seq x y z
N MET A 1 -27.01 -36.37 29.96
CA MET A 1 -27.43 -36.24 31.36
C MET A 1 -26.90 -34.93 31.92
N ARG A 2 -27.84 -34.05 32.41
CA ARG A 2 -27.70 -32.74 33.08
C ARG A 2 -27.35 -31.56 32.13
N LEU A 3 -28.27 -30.92 31.56
CA LEU A 3 -29.24 -29.85 31.90
C LEU A 3 -28.87 -29.01 33.13
N ARG A 4 -28.56 -27.74 32.94
CA ARG A 4 -28.89 -26.66 33.87
C ARG A 4 -29.20 -25.37 33.11
N LEU A 5 -30.40 -25.02 33.19
CA LEU A 5 -31.26 -23.88 33.12
C LEU A 5 -30.77 -22.71 34.01
N GLN A 6 -30.75 -21.50 33.43
CA GLN A 6 -31.29 -20.16 33.81
C GLN A 6 -30.98 -19.59 35.23
N PRO A 7 -31.17 -18.26 35.52
CA PRO A 7 -32.19 -17.32 35.00
C PRO A 7 -31.75 -15.86 34.69
N LEU A 8 -32.56 -15.18 33.93
CA LEU A 8 -33.34 -13.92 34.12
C LEU A 8 -32.72 -12.73 34.86
N GLY A 9 -32.78 -11.59 34.16
CA GLY A 9 -33.26 -10.36 34.77
C GLY A 9 -32.19 -9.27 34.88
N PHE A 10 -32.32 -8.22 34.10
CA PHE A 10 -32.51 -6.87 34.66
C PHE A 10 -32.84 -5.86 33.55
N LEU A 11 -34.09 -5.42 33.60
CA LEU A 11 -34.57 -4.19 32.97
C LEU A 11 -33.90 -2.99 33.65
N PHE A 12 -33.31 -2.09 32.89
CA PHE A 12 -33.15 -0.70 33.31
C PHE A 12 -33.56 0.24 32.18
N LEU A 13 -34.76 0.76 32.34
CA LEU A 13 -35.20 1.99 31.70
C LEU A 13 -34.46 3.15 32.35
N ALA A 14 -33.78 3.96 31.57
CA ALA A 14 -33.43 5.32 31.95
C ALA A 14 -33.53 6.22 30.73
N SER A 15 -34.68 6.84 30.59
CA SER A 15 -34.93 8.03 29.73
C SER A 15 -34.16 9.21 30.30
N LEU A 16 -33.31 9.83 29.51
CA LEU A 16 -32.83 11.18 29.72
C LEU A 16 -32.94 11.95 28.42
N LEU A 17 -33.98 12.77 28.38
CA LEU A 17 -34.19 13.87 27.43
C LEU A 17 -33.12 14.93 27.68
N PHE A 18 -32.21 15.14 26.73
CA PHE A 18 -31.43 16.37 26.66
C PHE A 18 -31.83 17.12 25.40
N SER A 19 -32.72 18.07 25.58
CA SER A 19 -32.91 19.20 24.67
C SER A 19 -31.68 20.10 24.77
N GLY A 20 -30.89 20.15 23.70
CA GLY A 20 -29.80 21.08 23.52
C GLY A 20 -29.89 21.70 22.13
N CYS A 21 -30.61 22.83 21.99
CA CYS A 21 -30.46 23.74 20.86
C CYS A 21 -29.01 24.24 20.84
N GLY A 22 -28.29 23.92 19.81
CA GLY A 22 -26.98 24.47 19.45
C GLY A 22 -27.00 24.81 17.98
N SER A 23 -27.28 26.07 17.65
CA SER A 23 -27.07 26.66 16.34
C SER A 23 -25.58 26.58 16.00
N GLY A 24 -25.22 26.08 14.84
CA GLY A 24 -23.85 26.20 14.41
C GLY A 24 -23.54 25.43 13.15
N SER A 25 -23.46 26.14 12.04
CA SER A 25 -22.66 25.85 10.85
C SER A 25 -23.10 24.66 10.03
N THR A 26 -23.92 24.91 9.07
CA THR A 26 -24.02 24.19 7.79
C THR A 26 -22.65 24.17 7.10
N GLY A 27 -21.75 23.34 7.55
CA GLY A 27 -20.65 22.86 6.77
C GLY A 27 -21.20 21.73 5.91
N THR A 28 -21.73 22.04 4.74
CA THR A 28 -21.98 21.06 3.69
C THR A 28 -20.62 20.55 3.22
N SER A 29 -20.06 19.63 3.99
CA SER A 29 -18.98 18.80 3.54
C SER A 29 -19.59 17.80 2.55
N THR A 30 -19.76 18.25 1.33
CA THR A 30 -19.94 17.37 0.19
C THR A 30 -18.62 16.64 0.02
N GLY A 31 -18.38 15.70 0.92
CA GLY A 31 -17.34 14.68 0.80
C GLY A 31 -17.72 13.76 -0.34
N SER A 32 -17.70 14.28 -1.56
CA SER A 32 -17.50 13.47 -2.75
C SER A 32 -16.10 12.89 -2.63
N THR A 33 -16.00 11.82 -1.85
CA THR A 33 -14.85 10.94 -1.91
C THR A 33 -14.95 10.22 -3.26
N LEU A 34 -14.59 10.95 -4.32
CA LEU A 34 -14.09 10.33 -5.51
C LEU A 34 -12.90 9.54 -4.99
N ALA A 35 -13.06 8.24 -4.82
CA ALA A 35 -11.94 7.34 -4.63
C ALA A 35 -11.05 7.56 -5.84
N ALA A 36 -10.06 8.43 -5.66
CA ALA A 36 -9.15 8.83 -6.74
C ALA A 36 -8.54 7.54 -7.26
N LYS A 37 -8.80 7.26 -8.52
CA LYS A 37 -8.28 6.10 -9.24
C LYS A 37 -6.76 6.12 -9.10
N ARG A 38 -6.23 5.24 -8.25
CA ARG A 38 -4.79 5.19 -7.99
C ARG A 38 -4.05 4.89 -9.28
N SER A 39 -3.03 5.66 -9.55
CA SER A 39 -2.13 5.41 -10.69
C SER A 39 -1.27 4.15 -10.43
N PRO A 40 -0.74 3.51 -11.47
CA PRO A 40 0.20 2.40 -11.31
C PRO A 40 1.39 2.73 -10.41
N THR A 41 1.89 3.98 -10.48
CA THR A 41 2.99 4.44 -9.63
C THR A 41 2.61 4.50 -8.16
N GLU A 42 1.42 5.00 -7.81
CA GLU A 42 0.95 5.02 -6.43
C GLU A 42 0.72 3.61 -5.88
N LEU A 43 0.19 2.70 -6.71
CA LEU A 43 0.03 1.30 -6.34
C LEU A 43 1.38 0.61 -6.12
N ALA A 44 2.37 0.89 -6.98
CA ALA A 44 3.71 0.35 -6.88
C ALA A 44 4.43 0.84 -5.61
N LEU A 45 4.33 2.12 -5.30
CA LEU A 45 4.88 2.68 -4.07
C LEU A 45 4.23 2.07 -2.83
N ALA A 46 2.91 1.90 -2.84
CA ALA A 46 2.20 1.25 -1.74
C ALA A 46 2.62 -0.21 -1.57
N HIS A 47 2.85 -0.93 -2.67
CA HIS A 47 3.33 -2.32 -2.65
C HIS A 47 4.71 -2.43 -1.99
N VAL A 48 5.66 -1.60 -2.41
CA VAL A 48 7.03 -1.60 -1.88
C VAL A 48 7.08 -1.11 -0.43
N HIS A 49 6.27 -0.11 -0.05
CA HIS A 49 6.19 0.35 1.34
C HIS A 49 5.63 -0.70 2.30
N ALA A 50 4.75 -1.58 1.82
CA ALA A 50 4.22 -2.67 2.64
C ALA A 50 5.27 -3.76 2.91
N GLU A 51 6.24 -3.93 2.01
CA GLU A 51 7.27 -4.97 2.10
C GLU A 51 8.56 -4.50 2.79
N GLN A 52 8.90 -3.22 2.69
CA GLN A 52 10.19 -2.68 3.16
C GLN A 52 10.05 -1.32 3.83
N THR A 53 10.17 -1.28 5.13
CA THR A 53 10.00 -0.07 5.95
C THR A 53 11.25 0.80 6.14
N GLN A 54 12.42 0.41 5.61
CA GLN A 54 13.70 1.07 5.94
C GLN A 54 14.59 1.31 4.71
N SER A 55 14.20 2.24 3.85
CA SER A 55 15.08 2.75 2.80
C SER A 55 15.25 4.26 2.92
N ALA A 56 16.49 4.74 2.78
CA ALA A 56 16.80 6.17 2.88
C ALA A 56 16.49 6.94 1.59
N ARG A 57 16.46 6.26 0.44
CA ARG A 57 16.20 6.88 -0.86
C ARG A 57 15.39 5.93 -1.73
N VAL A 58 14.29 6.45 -2.29
CA VAL A 58 13.44 5.73 -3.26
C VAL A 58 13.40 6.53 -4.55
N SER A 59 13.72 5.90 -5.67
CA SER A 59 13.53 6.46 -7.01
C SER A 59 12.53 5.61 -7.80
N THR A 60 11.68 6.27 -8.58
CA THR A 60 10.65 5.62 -9.39
C THR A 60 10.73 6.07 -10.83
N SER A 61 10.54 5.12 -11.74
CA SER A 61 10.31 5.40 -13.16
C SER A 61 9.12 4.57 -13.64
N ALA A 62 8.29 5.16 -14.49
CA ALA A 62 7.16 4.45 -15.08
C ALA A 62 7.23 4.57 -16.61
N VAL A 63 7.02 3.43 -17.28
CA VAL A 63 6.92 3.36 -18.73
C VAL A 63 5.55 2.81 -19.07
N SER A 64 4.73 3.64 -19.71
CA SER A 64 3.40 3.29 -20.18
C SER A 64 3.40 3.07 -21.69
N SER A 65 2.39 2.37 -22.20
CA SER A 65 2.16 2.26 -23.63
C SER A 65 1.94 3.64 -24.25
N PRO A 66 2.53 3.95 -25.43
CA PRO A 66 2.47 5.28 -26.07
C PRO A 66 1.06 5.80 -26.34
N GLU A 67 0.10 4.91 -26.52
CA GLU A 67 -1.28 5.25 -26.87
C GLU A 67 -2.20 5.50 -25.68
N GLY A 68 -1.67 5.43 -24.46
CA GLY A 68 -2.47 5.56 -23.24
C GLY A 68 -3.43 4.39 -23.00
N GLY A 69 -3.57 3.95 -21.76
CA GLY A 69 -4.49 2.87 -21.39
C GLY A 69 -3.98 1.44 -21.62
N GLY A 70 -2.74 1.27 -22.08
CA GLY A 70 -2.07 -0.03 -22.20
C GLY A 70 -1.34 -0.44 -20.91
N PRO A 71 -0.66 -1.61 -20.95
CA PRO A 71 0.16 -2.07 -19.83
C PRO A 71 1.18 -1.02 -19.40
N THR A 72 1.39 -0.88 -18.11
CA THR A 72 2.35 0.06 -17.52
C THR A 72 3.34 -0.73 -16.66
N THR A 73 4.63 -0.51 -16.88
CA THR A 73 5.70 -1.04 -16.05
C THR A 73 6.23 0.06 -15.14
N VAL A 74 6.26 -0.19 -13.85
CA VAL A 74 6.82 0.71 -12.85
C VAL A 74 8.06 0.06 -12.26
N THR A 75 9.19 0.75 -12.34
CA THR A 75 10.44 0.34 -11.72
C THR A 75 10.70 1.21 -10.50
N ILE A 76 10.94 0.60 -9.37
CA ILE A 76 11.31 1.26 -8.12
C ILE A 76 12.71 0.79 -7.75
N VAL A 77 13.58 1.74 -7.42
CA VAL A 77 14.91 1.45 -6.87
C VAL A 77 14.99 2.07 -5.48
N GLN A 78 15.33 1.25 -4.51
CA GLN A 78 15.54 1.61 -3.11
C GLN A 78 17.03 1.52 -2.78
N GLU A 79 17.58 2.58 -2.20
CA GLU A 79 18.97 2.67 -1.79
C GLU A 79 19.07 3.09 -0.32
N GLY A 80 20.23 2.90 0.28
CA GLY A 80 20.45 3.26 1.68
C GLY A 80 19.69 2.36 2.65
N LEU A 81 19.53 1.10 2.29
CA LEU A 81 18.95 0.07 3.14
C LEU A 81 19.81 -0.15 4.38
N ALA A 82 19.16 -0.50 5.49
CA ALA A 82 19.82 -0.85 6.76
C ALA A 82 20.41 -2.27 6.74
N ASP A 83 20.85 -2.71 5.57
CA ASP A 83 21.50 -4.00 5.32
C ASP A 83 22.98 -3.76 5.00
N ASP A 84 23.87 -4.57 5.54
CA ASP A 84 25.31 -4.41 5.41
C ASP A 84 25.87 -5.10 4.15
N SER A 85 25.10 -5.94 3.48
CA SER A 85 25.45 -6.62 2.23
C SER A 85 24.76 -6.07 1.00
N VAL A 86 23.53 -5.54 1.13
CA VAL A 86 22.73 -5.01 0.03
C VAL A 86 22.90 -3.49 -0.11
N ALA A 87 23.33 -3.04 -1.29
CA ALA A 87 23.45 -1.61 -1.60
C ALA A 87 22.15 -1.02 -2.14
N ALA A 88 21.42 -1.79 -2.95
CA ALA A 88 20.16 -1.37 -3.54
C ALA A 88 19.27 -2.56 -3.88
N VAL A 89 17.96 -2.32 -3.84
CA VAL A 89 16.94 -3.25 -4.33
C VAL A 89 16.18 -2.59 -5.46
N ARG A 90 15.95 -3.32 -6.55
CA ARG A 90 15.13 -2.89 -7.68
C ARG A 90 13.92 -3.80 -7.78
N THR A 91 12.73 -3.21 -7.73
CA THR A 91 11.46 -3.90 -7.93
C THR A 91 10.83 -3.42 -9.23
N VAL A 92 10.49 -4.35 -10.12
CA VAL A 92 9.82 -4.10 -11.39
C VAL A 92 8.41 -4.66 -11.31
N LEU A 93 7.42 -3.79 -11.43
CA LEU A 93 6.00 -4.10 -11.28
C LEU A 93 5.29 -3.83 -12.60
N ARG A 94 4.59 -4.81 -13.14
CA ARG A 94 3.79 -4.66 -14.35
C ARG A 94 2.32 -4.63 -14.00
N TYR A 95 1.64 -3.59 -14.46
CA TYR A 95 0.21 -3.38 -14.30
C TYR A 95 -0.50 -3.43 -15.64
N GLU A 96 -1.70 -3.97 -15.64
CA GLU A 96 -2.63 -3.93 -16.77
C GLU A 96 -3.93 -3.24 -16.35
N PRO A 97 -4.57 -2.49 -17.28
CA PRO A 97 -5.90 -1.93 -17.04
C PRO A 97 -6.88 -3.03 -16.66
N HIS A 98 -7.69 -2.80 -15.64
CA HIS A 98 -8.72 -3.74 -15.19
C HIS A 98 -9.92 -3.00 -14.61
N GLY A 99 -11.05 -3.06 -15.32
CA GLY A 99 -12.22 -2.26 -14.97
C GLY A 99 -11.83 -0.77 -14.92
N ASP A 100 -12.18 -0.11 -13.84
CA ASP A 100 -11.83 1.31 -13.62
C ASP A 100 -10.45 1.52 -13.01
N GLY A 101 -9.66 0.48 -12.83
CA GLY A 101 -8.38 0.56 -12.13
C GLY A 101 -7.26 -0.18 -12.85
N TRP A 102 -6.34 -0.68 -12.05
CA TRP A 102 -5.15 -1.41 -12.48
C TRP A 102 -5.02 -2.71 -11.70
N ARG A 103 -4.55 -3.74 -12.37
CA ARG A 103 -4.23 -5.03 -11.79
C ARG A 103 -2.74 -5.30 -11.93
N LEU A 104 -2.09 -5.66 -10.83
CA LEU A 104 -0.72 -6.15 -10.86
C LEU A 104 -0.70 -7.54 -11.51
N VAL A 105 0.12 -7.71 -12.55
CA VAL A 105 0.25 -8.97 -13.29
C VAL A 105 1.59 -9.65 -13.09
N SER A 106 2.64 -8.88 -12.76
CA SER A 106 3.93 -9.45 -12.36
C SER A 106 4.70 -8.50 -11.43
N SER A 107 5.49 -9.10 -10.55
CA SER A 107 6.46 -8.42 -9.69
C SER A 107 7.78 -9.20 -9.79
N GLU A 108 8.86 -8.49 -10.02
CA GLU A 108 10.21 -9.04 -10.04
C GLU A 108 11.11 -8.18 -9.16
N GLN A 109 11.87 -8.82 -8.29
CA GLN A 109 12.81 -8.14 -7.40
C GLN A 109 14.24 -8.62 -7.69
N THR A 110 15.15 -7.66 -7.76
CA THR A 110 16.58 -7.90 -7.94
C THR A 110 17.35 -6.99 -7.01
N GLN A 111 18.56 -7.38 -6.63
CA GLN A 111 19.39 -6.63 -5.71
C GLN A 111 20.78 -6.39 -6.28
N ARG A 112 21.45 -5.34 -5.80
CA ARG A 112 22.83 -5.01 -6.06
C ARG A 112 23.58 -5.03 -4.74
N CYS A 113 24.68 -5.75 -4.69
CA CYS A 113 25.46 -5.91 -3.48
C CYS A 113 26.38 -4.71 -3.22
N ARG A 114 26.72 -4.50 -1.95
CA ARG A 114 27.80 -3.58 -1.57
C ARG A 114 29.13 -4.10 -2.09
N SER A 115 30.08 -3.20 -2.27
CA SER A 115 31.43 -3.57 -2.71
C SER A 115 32.03 -4.65 -1.81
N GLY A 116 32.51 -5.73 -2.40
CA GLY A 116 33.06 -6.87 -1.70
C GLY A 116 32.03 -7.85 -1.12
N ARG A 117 30.72 -7.64 -1.36
CA ARG A 117 29.62 -8.48 -0.88
C ARG A 117 28.92 -9.26 -1.98
N GLY A 118 29.46 -9.30 -3.18
CA GLY A 118 28.91 -10.02 -4.32
C GLY A 118 28.83 -9.18 -5.58
N HIS A 119 27.81 -9.42 -6.40
CA HIS A 119 27.63 -8.79 -7.70
C HIS A 119 27.33 -7.29 -7.60
N GLN A 120 27.82 -6.52 -8.58
CA GLN A 120 27.68 -5.06 -8.62
C GLN A 120 26.59 -4.59 -9.60
N ASP A 121 25.95 -5.49 -10.30
CA ASP A 121 24.78 -5.31 -11.14
C ASP A 121 23.51 -5.78 -10.39
N PHE A 122 22.34 -5.45 -10.91
CA PHE A 122 21.08 -5.96 -10.36
C PHE A 122 20.86 -7.41 -10.79
N SER A 123 20.82 -8.31 -9.83
CA SER A 123 20.69 -9.76 -10.01
C SER A 123 19.72 -10.35 -8.98
N PRO A 124 19.06 -11.47 -9.26
CA PRO A 124 18.27 -12.19 -8.27
C PRO A 124 19.11 -12.97 -7.26
N ALA A 125 20.44 -13.06 -7.46
CA ALA A 125 21.34 -13.76 -6.55
C ALA A 125 21.48 -13.00 -5.22
N ASP A 126 21.73 -13.73 -4.14
CA ASP A 126 21.92 -13.15 -2.81
C ASP A 126 23.31 -12.50 -2.66
N CYS A 127 23.35 -11.48 -1.82
CA CYS A 127 24.57 -10.84 -1.36
C CYS A 127 25.14 -11.57 -0.14
N VAL A 128 26.46 -11.58 0.04
CA VAL A 128 27.17 -12.28 1.12
C VAL A 128 27.73 -11.33 2.17
#